data_c484df8ba7d54bf742d986b30a9a70fa
#
_entry.id   c484df8ba7d54bf742d986b30a9a70fa
#
_cell.length_a   1.000
_cell.length_b   1.000
_cell.length_c   1.000
_cell.angle_alpha   90.00
_cell.angle_beta   90.00
_cell.angle_gamma   90.00
#
_symmetry.space_group_name_H-M   'P 1'
#
loop_
_entity.id
_entity.type
_entity.pdbx_description
1 polymer ?
#
loop_
_entity_poly.entity_id
_entity_poly.type
_entity_poly.pdbx_seq_one_letter_code
_entity_poly.pdbx_strand_id
1 'polypeptide(L)'
;TRYAVEVQIKDYHVMLAGEVSSSVLFTQDEIASYVRQAVNEIGYTQAYADRWGHDNTIFGDGLQVTSYIGQQSSQIAQGLHGWGDQGIFFGHCAFIKETAGMPLDHTIAKRLCKQLFDSHIGGLDIKTQVVMDDRAVKKVIVAIPLSKTSTDVVKNFVRKRLPGNYELIVNGTGSYVAHSSIADCGTTGRKLAVDFYGGNCRIGGGSPWTKDASKADLTLNLAARKLAKNYTLQNQCDTFVSLACCIGRQDVDVRITDNADNVIAEGNWLINPAELRKAYHLDTPIYASMCRWGLFGEYQQDKKWE
;
A
#
# COMPACT_ATOMS: atom_id res chain seq x y z
N THR A 1 0.00 21.79 -5.46
CA THR A 1 1.25 21.05 -5.74
C THR A 1 0.95 19.82 -6.54
N ARG A 2 1.70 19.57 -7.62
CA ARG A 2 1.72 18.32 -8.38
C ARG A 2 3.09 17.70 -8.21
N TYR A 3 3.15 16.37 -8.08
CA TYR A 3 4.42 15.69 -7.90
C TYR A 3 4.35 14.24 -8.38
N ALA A 4 5.51 13.72 -8.73
CA ALA A 4 5.81 12.32 -8.88
C ALA A 4 7.24 12.11 -8.36
N VAL A 5 7.39 11.48 -7.19
CA VAL A 5 8.69 11.32 -6.50
C VAL A 5 8.83 9.90 -6.01
N GLU A 6 9.79 9.17 -6.54
CA GLU A 6 10.15 7.84 -6.08
C GLU A 6 11.18 7.91 -4.95
N VAL A 7 11.12 6.95 -4.03
CA VAL A 7 12.04 6.84 -2.90
C VAL A 7 12.66 5.46 -2.87
N GLN A 8 13.99 5.42 -2.72
CA GLN A 8 14.75 4.20 -2.53
C GLN A 8 15.58 4.30 -1.26
N ILE A 9 15.67 3.20 -0.51
CA ILE A 9 16.48 3.12 0.70
C ILE A 9 17.33 1.85 0.68
N LYS A 10 18.63 1.98 1.00
CA LYS A 10 19.54 0.86 1.26
C LYS A 10 20.53 1.26 2.34
N ASP A 11 20.69 0.40 3.33
CA ASP A 11 21.46 0.71 4.53
C ASP A 11 20.96 2.03 5.14
N TYR A 12 21.85 2.98 5.40
CA TYR A 12 21.52 4.32 5.88
C TYR A 12 21.35 5.37 4.77
N HIS A 13 21.33 4.97 3.49
CA HIS A 13 21.20 5.89 2.36
C HIS A 13 19.77 5.90 1.83
N VAL A 14 19.20 7.09 1.75
CA VAL A 14 17.90 7.33 1.12
C VAL A 14 18.07 8.25 -0.07
N MET A 15 17.56 7.84 -1.21
CA MET A 15 17.51 8.62 -2.43
C MET A 15 16.06 8.91 -2.81
N LEU A 16 15.77 10.19 -3.07
CA LEU A 16 14.53 10.64 -3.67
C LEU A 16 14.83 11.13 -5.09
N ALA A 17 14.02 10.70 -6.05
CA ALA A 17 14.14 11.15 -7.44
C ALA A 17 12.76 11.40 -8.04
N GLY A 18 12.62 12.50 -8.78
CA GLY A 18 11.33 12.83 -9.39
C GLY A 18 11.19 14.29 -9.77
N GLU A 19 9.95 14.71 -9.93
CA GLU A 19 9.60 16.07 -10.30
C GLU A 19 8.45 16.65 -9.46
N VAL A 20 8.49 17.95 -9.26
CA VAL A 20 7.47 18.71 -8.52
C VAL A 20 7.11 19.98 -9.27
N SER A 21 5.82 20.32 -9.30
CA SER A 21 5.31 21.62 -9.69
C SER A 21 4.57 22.21 -8.49
N SER A 22 5.23 23.13 -7.79
CA SER A 22 4.73 23.75 -6.56
C SER A 22 5.17 25.21 -6.47
N SER A 23 4.36 26.03 -5.79
CA SER A 23 4.77 27.36 -5.33
C SER A 23 5.62 27.33 -4.06
N VAL A 24 5.66 26.19 -3.37
CA VAL A 24 6.51 25.96 -2.21
C VAL A 24 7.64 25.02 -2.63
N LEU A 25 8.86 25.48 -2.41
CA LEU A 25 10.07 24.70 -2.63
C LEU A 25 10.62 24.28 -1.27
N PHE A 26 10.98 23.02 -1.15
CA PHE A 26 11.65 22.49 0.03
C PHE A 26 13.15 22.45 -0.19
N THR A 27 13.89 22.85 0.82
CA THR A 27 15.36 22.68 0.85
C THR A 27 15.71 21.19 1.03
N GLN A 28 16.94 20.84 0.70
CA GLN A 28 17.47 19.48 0.94
C GLN A 28 17.36 19.07 2.41
N ASP A 29 17.61 20.01 3.34
CA ASP A 29 17.55 19.74 4.78
C ASP A 29 16.11 19.51 5.27
N GLU A 30 15.14 20.26 4.76
CA GLU A 30 13.72 20.04 5.08
C GLU A 30 13.26 18.67 4.58
N ILE A 31 13.60 18.29 3.33
CA ILE A 31 13.29 16.97 2.78
C ILE A 31 13.93 15.88 3.67
N ALA A 32 15.19 16.03 4.03
CA ALA A 32 15.87 15.08 4.90
C ALA A 32 15.21 14.98 6.28
N SER A 33 14.76 16.11 6.83
CA SER A 33 14.04 16.14 8.11
C SER A 33 12.72 15.35 8.05
N TYR A 34 11.91 15.56 7.00
CA TYR A 34 10.66 14.81 6.81
C TYR A 34 10.89 13.30 6.63
N VAL A 35 11.93 12.90 5.90
CA VAL A 35 12.29 11.48 5.73
C VAL A 35 12.67 10.85 7.08
N ARG A 36 13.53 11.51 7.85
CA ARG A 36 13.94 11.04 9.17
C ARG A 36 12.78 10.94 10.14
N GLN A 37 11.92 11.96 10.15
CA GLN A 37 10.69 11.95 10.96
C GLN A 37 9.79 10.77 10.60
N ALA A 38 9.52 10.53 9.32
CA ALA A 38 8.67 9.43 8.86
C ALA A 38 9.22 8.06 9.31
N VAL A 39 10.54 7.86 9.22
CA VAL A 39 11.19 6.62 9.64
C VAL A 39 11.14 6.45 11.17
N ASN A 40 11.34 7.53 11.93
CA ASN A 40 11.17 7.52 13.39
C ASN A 40 9.71 7.22 13.80
N GLU A 41 8.72 7.76 13.10
CA GLU A 41 7.29 7.50 13.36
C GLU A 41 6.88 6.03 13.11
N ILE A 42 7.55 5.33 12.18
CA ILE A 42 7.36 3.89 11.98
C ILE A 42 7.86 3.10 13.20
N GLY A 43 8.84 3.64 13.94
CA GLY A 43 9.43 3.03 15.12
C GLY A 43 10.94 2.79 15.01
N TYR A 44 11.57 3.08 13.89
CA TYR A 44 13.03 3.00 13.72
C TYR A 44 13.72 4.21 14.36
N THR A 45 13.66 4.27 15.67
CA THR A 45 14.28 5.30 16.50
C THR A 45 15.69 4.92 16.92
N GLN A 46 16.45 5.89 17.48
CA GLN A 46 17.76 5.61 18.07
C GLN A 46 17.67 4.49 19.13
N ALA A 47 16.70 4.57 20.06
CA ALA A 47 16.52 3.56 21.10
C ALA A 47 16.18 2.16 20.53
N TYR A 48 15.51 2.11 19.40
CA TYR A 48 15.26 0.86 18.69
C TYR A 48 16.58 0.27 18.14
N ALA A 49 17.39 1.09 17.47
CA ALA A 49 18.68 0.67 16.95
C ALA A 49 19.67 0.26 18.06
N ASP A 50 19.69 0.96 19.19
CA ASP A 50 20.51 0.59 20.35
C ASP A 50 20.14 -0.78 20.90
N ARG A 51 18.84 -1.11 20.90
CA ARG A 51 18.34 -2.42 21.33
C ARG A 51 18.69 -3.56 20.36
N TRP A 52 18.64 -3.32 19.05
CA TRP A 52 18.81 -4.34 18.02
C TRP A 52 20.25 -4.44 17.50
N GLY A 53 21.06 -3.41 17.70
CA GLY A 53 22.41 -3.23 17.15
C GLY A 53 22.37 -2.49 15.81
N HIS A 54 23.20 -1.49 15.67
CA HIS A 54 23.26 -0.60 14.49
C HIS A 54 23.65 -1.34 13.19
N ASP A 55 24.30 -2.49 13.29
CA ASP A 55 24.62 -3.35 12.14
C ASP A 55 23.41 -4.20 11.69
N ASN A 56 22.36 -4.24 12.47
CA ASN A 56 21.17 -5.06 12.22
C ASN A 56 19.96 -4.27 11.78
N THR A 57 19.93 -2.96 12.04
CA THR A 57 18.80 -2.10 11.71
C THR A 57 19.23 -0.65 11.60
N ILE A 58 18.36 0.16 10.98
CA ILE A 58 18.54 1.61 10.87
C ILE A 58 17.82 2.37 12.00
N PHE A 59 18.07 3.67 12.06
CA PHE A 59 17.26 4.66 12.79
C PHE A 59 17.15 5.96 11.98
N GLY A 60 16.04 6.67 12.14
CA GLY A 60 15.72 7.82 11.29
C GLY A 60 16.79 8.88 11.25
N ASP A 61 17.30 9.31 12.43
CA ASP A 61 18.26 10.41 12.51
C ASP A 61 19.65 10.08 11.93
N GLY A 62 19.97 8.79 11.79
CA GLY A 62 21.20 8.32 11.16
C GLY A 62 21.19 8.33 9.64
N LEU A 63 20.00 8.54 9.01
CA LEU A 63 19.86 8.46 7.57
C LEU A 63 20.59 9.59 6.84
N GLN A 64 21.30 9.22 5.77
CA GLN A 64 21.88 10.11 4.77
C GLN A 64 20.87 10.22 3.61
N VAL A 65 20.28 11.40 3.44
CA VAL A 65 19.22 11.63 2.47
C VAL A 65 19.76 12.46 1.32
N THR A 66 19.56 12.00 0.09
CA THR A 66 19.90 12.73 -1.13
C THR A 66 18.66 12.90 -1.98
N SER A 67 18.40 14.10 -2.48
CA SER A 67 17.23 14.43 -3.28
C SER A 67 17.63 14.91 -4.67
N TYR A 68 17.09 14.26 -5.69
CA TYR A 68 17.17 14.62 -7.11
C TYR A 68 15.76 14.98 -7.61
N ILE A 69 15.14 15.99 -7.00
CA ILE A 69 13.80 16.47 -7.34
C ILE A 69 13.94 17.69 -8.24
N GLY A 70 13.52 17.53 -9.49
CA GLY A 70 13.51 18.60 -10.50
C GLY A 70 12.15 19.28 -10.59
N GLN A 71 12.08 20.34 -11.40
CA GLN A 71 10.84 20.98 -11.75
C GLN A 71 10.11 20.14 -12.80
N GLN A 72 8.80 19.92 -12.62
CA GLN A 72 7.98 19.22 -13.59
C GLN A 72 7.91 19.99 -14.91
N SER A 73 8.09 19.28 -16.03
CA SER A 73 7.98 19.85 -17.37
C SER A 73 6.61 20.48 -17.61
N SER A 74 6.61 21.67 -18.25
CA SER A 74 5.38 22.35 -18.66
C SER A 74 4.56 21.54 -19.70
N GLN A 75 5.19 20.65 -20.44
CA GLN A 75 4.52 19.79 -21.41
C GLN A 75 3.61 18.74 -20.74
N ILE A 76 3.98 18.27 -19.55
CA ILE A 76 3.12 17.37 -18.75
C ILE A 76 1.83 18.10 -18.32
N ALA A 77 1.87 19.42 -18.20
CA ALA A 77 0.70 20.22 -17.84
C ALA A 77 -0.37 20.29 -18.94
N GLN A 78 -0.08 19.89 -20.19
CA GLN A 78 -1.04 19.93 -21.29
C GLN A 78 -2.21 18.95 -21.14
N GLY A 79 -2.05 17.91 -20.31
CA GLY A 79 -3.09 16.91 -20.00
C GLY A 79 -4.09 17.32 -18.89
N LEU A 80 -4.08 18.57 -18.40
CA LEU A 80 -4.83 19.00 -17.20
C LEU A 80 -6.36 18.95 -17.31
N HIS A 81 -6.92 18.89 -18.53
CA HIS A 81 -8.37 18.81 -18.74
C HIS A 81 -8.92 17.39 -18.78
N GLY A 82 -8.06 16.36 -18.65
CA GLY A 82 -8.42 14.95 -18.65
C GLY A 82 -7.44 14.16 -17.79
N TRP A 83 -7.36 12.85 -18.07
CA TRP A 83 -6.36 11.98 -17.43
C TRP A 83 -4.95 12.34 -17.91
N GLY A 84 -4.02 12.45 -17.00
CA GLY A 84 -2.64 12.84 -17.29
C GLY A 84 -1.77 11.72 -17.89
N ASP A 85 -2.32 10.51 -18.01
CA ASP A 85 -1.64 9.32 -18.55
C ASP A 85 -2.67 8.34 -19.08
N GLN A 86 -2.20 7.31 -19.80
CA GLN A 86 -2.98 6.12 -20.15
C GLN A 86 -2.69 5.01 -19.13
N GLY A 87 -3.66 4.11 -18.93
CA GLY A 87 -3.45 2.97 -18.05
C GLY A 87 -4.71 2.14 -17.85
N ILE A 88 -4.54 0.96 -17.26
CA ILE A 88 -5.62 0.09 -16.82
C ILE A 88 -5.54 -0.06 -15.31
N PHE A 89 -6.63 0.25 -14.63
CA PHE A 89 -6.74 0.25 -13.17
C PHE A 89 -7.80 -0.75 -12.74
N PHE A 90 -7.59 -1.40 -11.60
CA PHE A 90 -8.44 -2.48 -11.15
C PHE A 90 -9.00 -2.20 -9.76
N GLY A 91 -10.26 -2.56 -9.58
CA GLY A 91 -10.94 -2.55 -8.30
C GLY A 91 -11.55 -3.91 -7.99
N HIS A 92 -11.60 -4.24 -6.73
CA HIS A 92 -12.27 -5.45 -6.25
C HIS A 92 -12.97 -5.18 -4.93
N CYS A 93 -14.10 -5.85 -4.75
CA CYS A 93 -14.77 -5.92 -3.46
C CYS A 93 -15.36 -7.33 -3.28
N ALA A 94 -14.90 -8.03 -2.26
CA ALA A 94 -15.49 -9.29 -1.85
C ALA A 94 -16.82 -9.06 -1.11
N PHE A 95 -17.80 -9.89 -1.35
CA PHE A 95 -19.07 -9.85 -0.63
C PHE A 95 -18.92 -10.47 0.78
N ILE A 96 -17.99 -9.88 1.57
CA ILE A 96 -17.66 -10.31 2.93
C ILE A 96 -17.64 -9.07 3.82
N LYS A 97 -18.67 -8.90 4.66
CA LYS A 97 -18.83 -7.71 5.49
C LYS A 97 -17.71 -7.57 6.54
N GLU A 98 -17.28 -8.67 7.12
CA GLU A 98 -16.29 -8.72 8.21
C GLU A 98 -14.86 -8.29 7.79
N THR A 99 -14.63 -8.20 6.48
CA THR A 99 -13.34 -7.79 5.90
C THR A 99 -13.38 -6.38 5.28
N ALA A 100 -14.47 -5.63 5.49
CA ALA A 100 -14.73 -4.38 4.78
C ALA A 100 -14.69 -4.53 3.24
N GLY A 101 -15.07 -5.71 2.74
CA GLY A 101 -15.05 -6.05 1.32
C GLY A 101 -13.64 -6.33 0.75
N MET A 102 -12.67 -6.63 1.60
CA MET A 102 -11.35 -7.11 1.17
C MET A 102 -11.33 -8.65 1.10
N PRO A 103 -10.46 -9.26 0.28
CA PRO A 103 -10.27 -10.70 0.28
C PRO A 103 -9.90 -11.24 1.67
N LEU A 104 -10.42 -12.40 2.02
CA LEU A 104 -10.32 -12.93 3.38
C LEU A 104 -8.87 -13.29 3.75
N ASP A 105 -8.13 -13.95 2.86
CA ASP A 105 -6.73 -14.32 3.03
C ASP A 105 -5.84 -13.08 3.25
N HIS A 106 -6.03 -12.06 2.42
CA HIS A 106 -5.32 -10.79 2.52
C HIS A 106 -5.64 -10.06 3.84
N THR A 107 -6.91 -10.05 4.25
CA THR A 107 -7.33 -9.44 5.51
C THR A 107 -6.73 -10.15 6.73
N ILE A 108 -6.75 -11.49 6.75
CA ILE A 108 -6.15 -12.27 7.84
C ILE A 108 -4.64 -12.01 7.91
N ALA A 109 -3.94 -12.03 6.77
CA ALA A 109 -2.52 -11.75 6.71
C ALA A 109 -2.19 -10.34 7.24
N LYS A 110 -2.93 -9.32 6.80
CA LYS A 110 -2.75 -7.93 7.24
C LYS A 110 -3.02 -7.75 8.74
N ARG A 111 -4.12 -8.30 9.25
CA ARG A 111 -4.45 -8.27 10.69
C ARG A 111 -3.37 -8.92 11.54
N LEU A 112 -2.90 -10.08 11.11
CA LEU A 112 -1.83 -10.79 11.80
C LEU A 112 -0.52 -10.01 11.80
N CYS A 113 -0.15 -9.42 10.66
CA CYS A 113 1.04 -8.55 10.56
C CYS A 113 0.95 -7.38 11.53
N LYS A 114 -0.20 -6.67 11.53
CA LYS A 114 -0.42 -5.54 12.45
C LYS A 114 -0.37 -5.96 13.92
N GLN A 115 -1.00 -7.07 14.28
CA GLN A 115 -1.00 -7.56 15.65
C GLN A 115 0.41 -7.96 16.12
N LEU A 116 1.23 -8.55 15.25
CA LEU A 116 2.63 -8.84 15.53
C LEU A 116 3.44 -7.54 15.69
N PHE A 117 3.23 -6.56 14.83
CA PHE A 117 3.86 -5.25 14.92
C PHE A 117 3.53 -4.56 16.24
N ASP A 118 2.25 -4.46 16.59
CA ASP A 118 1.78 -3.82 17.83
C ASP A 118 2.24 -4.57 19.10
N SER A 119 2.54 -5.86 19.01
CA SER A 119 2.97 -6.67 20.16
C SER A 119 4.41 -6.47 20.57
N HIS A 120 5.25 -5.93 19.68
CA HIS A 120 6.70 -5.79 19.89
C HIS A 120 7.43 -7.09 20.28
N ILE A 121 6.89 -8.26 19.92
CA ILE A 121 7.52 -9.58 20.18
C ILE A 121 8.84 -9.71 19.43
N GLY A 122 8.93 -9.15 18.23
CA GLY A 122 10.10 -9.16 17.37
C GLY A 122 10.41 -7.78 16.82
N GLY A 123 11.23 -7.72 15.75
CA GLY A 123 11.53 -6.49 15.03
C GLY A 123 10.37 -6.00 14.17
N LEU A 124 10.53 -4.80 13.61
CA LEU A 124 9.46 -4.11 12.88
C LEU A 124 9.26 -4.62 11.44
N ASP A 125 10.27 -5.25 10.83
CA ASP A 125 10.20 -5.79 9.46
C ASP A 125 9.53 -7.16 9.47
N ILE A 126 8.20 -7.16 9.43
CA ILE A 126 7.37 -8.36 9.55
C ILE A 126 6.72 -8.67 8.21
N LYS A 127 6.77 -9.94 7.81
CA LYS A 127 6.08 -10.44 6.62
C LYS A 127 5.14 -11.56 7.04
N THR A 128 3.91 -11.52 6.55
CA THR A 128 2.89 -12.54 6.79
C THR A 128 2.28 -12.98 5.47
N GLN A 129 2.02 -14.28 5.37
CA GLN A 129 1.31 -14.85 4.24
C GLN A 129 0.30 -15.88 4.75
N VAL A 130 -0.89 -15.89 4.15
CA VAL A 130 -1.96 -16.83 4.45
C VAL A 130 -2.35 -17.54 3.15
N VAL A 131 -2.41 -18.87 3.20
CA VAL A 131 -2.91 -19.69 2.10
C VAL A 131 -4.23 -20.27 2.55
N MET A 132 -5.25 -20.09 1.75
CA MET A 132 -6.60 -20.60 1.99
C MET A 132 -7.02 -21.58 0.91
N ASP A 133 -7.94 -22.47 1.28
CA ASP A 133 -8.71 -23.30 0.38
C ASP A 133 -10.17 -23.05 0.72
N ASP A 134 -10.89 -22.43 -0.19
CA ASP A 134 -12.18 -21.82 0.06
C ASP A 134 -12.11 -20.85 1.27
N ARG A 135 -12.83 -21.12 2.35
CA ARG A 135 -12.82 -20.31 3.58
C ARG A 135 -11.92 -20.87 4.69
N ALA A 136 -11.24 -21.99 4.44
CA ALA A 136 -10.38 -22.64 5.41
C ALA A 136 -8.92 -22.22 5.26
N VAL A 137 -8.31 -21.73 6.34
CA VAL A 137 -6.87 -21.49 6.38
C VAL A 137 -6.14 -22.82 6.34
N LYS A 138 -5.22 -22.98 5.39
CA LYS A 138 -4.38 -24.19 5.21
C LYS A 138 -2.95 -23.95 5.69
N LYS A 139 -2.42 -22.76 5.46
CA LYS A 139 -1.04 -22.44 5.83
C LYS A 139 -0.92 -20.96 6.23
N VAL A 140 -0.12 -20.72 7.26
CA VAL A 140 0.29 -19.39 7.69
C VAL A 140 1.81 -19.34 7.75
N ILE A 141 2.40 -18.34 7.12
CA ILE A 141 3.83 -18.09 7.11
C ILE A 141 4.07 -16.74 7.77
N VAL A 142 5.02 -16.69 8.70
CA VAL A 142 5.47 -15.47 9.36
C VAL A 142 6.99 -15.40 9.26
N ALA A 143 7.50 -14.29 8.75
CA ALA A 143 8.89 -13.90 8.86
C ALA A 143 8.99 -12.66 9.76
N ILE A 144 9.76 -12.74 10.83
CA ILE A 144 9.89 -11.69 11.84
C ILE A 144 11.30 -11.71 12.44
N PRO A 145 12.00 -10.58 12.52
CA PRO A 145 13.32 -10.52 13.16
C PRO A 145 13.21 -10.89 14.65
N LEU A 146 14.09 -11.76 15.15
CA LEU A 146 14.09 -12.20 16.54
C LEU A 146 15.51 -12.14 17.10
N SER A 147 15.70 -11.44 18.22
CA SER A 147 16.99 -11.34 18.90
C SER A 147 17.09 -12.28 20.10
N LYS A 148 16.14 -12.17 21.03
CA LYS A 148 16.09 -12.95 22.29
C LYS A 148 14.84 -13.83 22.42
N THR A 149 13.84 -13.58 21.56
CA THR A 149 12.57 -14.30 21.55
C THR A 149 12.67 -15.55 20.69
N SER A 150 12.13 -16.67 21.15
CA SER A 150 12.07 -17.89 20.34
C SER A 150 10.92 -17.86 19.33
N THR A 151 11.05 -18.63 18.25
CA THR A 151 9.97 -18.85 17.29
C THR A 151 8.71 -19.44 17.92
N ASP A 152 8.83 -20.19 19.02
CA ASP A 152 7.67 -20.79 19.70
C ASP A 152 6.80 -19.74 20.39
N VAL A 153 7.38 -18.65 20.89
CA VAL A 153 6.61 -17.53 21.40
C VAL A 153 5.75 -16.92 20.28
N VAL A 154 6.32 -16.74 19.08
CA VAL A 154 5.60 -16.25 17.93
C VAL A 154 4.52 -17.23 17.46
N LYS A 155 4.82 -18.54 17.41
CA LYS A 155 3.82 -19.56 17.08
C LYS A 155 2.65 -19.56 18.05
N ASN A 156 2.92 -19.48 19.36
CA ASN A 156 1.88 -19.40 20.38
C ASN A 156 1.04 -18.11 20.24
N PHE A 157 1.67 -17.00 19.92
CA PHE A 157 0.98 -15.73 19.67
C PHE A 157 0.01 -15.86 18.48
N VAL A 158 0.48 -16.44 17.38
CA VAL A 158 -0.33 -16.66 16.16
C VAL A 158 -1.50 -17.60 16.45
N ARG A 159 -1.25 -18.75 17.09
CA ARG A 159 -2.29 -19.74 17.42
C ARG A 159 -3.41 -19.20 18.31
N LYS A 160 -3.07 -18.30 19.23
CA LYS A 160 -4.08 -17.63 20.08
C LYS A 160 -4.98 -16.67 19.30
N ARG A 161 -4.49 -16.04 18.24
CA ARG A 161 -5.22 -15.03 17.45
C ARG A 161 -5.92 -15.59 16.24
N LEU A 162 -5.38 -16.65 15.71
CA LEU A 162 -5.95 -17.39 14.58
C LEU A 162 -6.05 -18.88 14.98
N PRO A 163 -7.07 -19.26 15.74
CA PRO A 163 -7.29 -20.65 16.11
C PRO A 163 -7.66 -21.48 14.88
N GLY A 164 -7.23 -22.74 14.83
CA GLY A 164 -7.54 -23.64 13.73
C GLY A 164 -6.43 -24.67 13.47
N ASN A 165 -6.75 -25.62 12.60
CA ASN A 165 -5.81 -26.65 12.18
C ASN A 165 -5.22 -26.26 10.81
N TYR A 166 -4.02 -25.73 10.80
CA TYR A 166 -3.27 -25.33 9.62
C TYR A 166 -1.77 -25.46 9.84
N GLU A 167 -1.01 -25.57 8.79
CA GLU A 167 0.45 -25.52 8.87
C GLU A 167 0.90 -24.09 9.25
N LEU A 168 1.76 -24.00 10.29
CA LEU A 168 2.32 -22.73 10.74
C LEU A 168 3.84 -22.73 10.62
N ILE A 169 4.37 -21.90 9.77
CA ILE A 169 5.80 -21.71 9.55
C ILE A 169 6.20 -20.34 10.10
N VAL A 170 7.13 -20.31 11.04
CA VAL A 170 7.74 -19.07 11.56
C VAL A 170 9.22 -19.13 11.27
N ASN A 171 9.74 -18.14 10.53
CA ASN A 171 11.15 -18.04 10.12
C ASN A 171 11.68 -19.38 9.54
N GLY A 172 11.13 -19.81 8.40
CA GLY A 172 11.36 -21.12 7.81
C GLY A 172 12.83 -21.49 7.54
N THR A 173 13.72 -20.50 7.46
CA THR A 173 15.18 -20.68 7.30
C THR A 173 15.95 -20.55 8.62
N GLY A 174 15.26 -20.39 9.74
CA GLY A 174 15.83 -20.11 11.05
C GLY A 174 15.67 -18.67 11.49
N SER A 175 15.99 -18.38 12.74
CA SER A 175 15.93 -17.02 13.31
C SER A 175 16.97 -16.12 12.68
N TYR A 176 16.60 -14.86 12.45
CA TYR A 176 17.46 -13.80 11.95
C TYR A 176 17.27 -12.51 12.76
N VAL A 177 18.29 -11.67 12.79
CA VAL A 177 18.32 -10.41 13.56
C VAL A 177 18.37 -9.22 12.61
N ALA A 178 19.23 -9.27 11.59
CA ALA A 178 19.37 -8.20 10.61
C ALA A 178 18.07 -7.99 9.81
N HIS A 179 17.60 -6.76 9.74
CA HIS A 179 16.34 -6.40 9.10
C HIS A 179 16.36 -4.94 8.61
N SER A 180 15.20 -4.43 8.15
CA SER A 180 15.08 -3.11 7.54
C SER A 180 15.92 -2.97 6.26
N SER A 181 16.31 -1.75 5.91
CA SER A 181 17.18 -1.47 4.75
C SER A 181 18.61 -2.00 4.89
N ILE A 182 19.02 -2.41 6.08
CA ILE A 182 20.29 -3.14 6.27
C ILE A 182 20.22 -4.51 5.58
N ALA A 183 19.12 -5.24 5.77
CA ALA A 183 18.95 -6.56 5.19
C ALA A 183 18.55 -6.52 3.71
N ASP A 184 17.63 -5.63 3.32
CA ASP A 184 17.06 -5.59 1.97
C ASP A 184 16.79 -4.16 1.51
N CYS A 185 16.90 -3.92 0.21
CA CYS A 185 16.63 -2.61 -0.40
C CYS A 185 15.12 -2.35 -0.44
N GLY A 186 14.71 -1.18 0.05
CA GLY A 186 13.35 -0.67 -0.08
C GLY A 186 13.21 0.28 -1.28
N THR A 187 12.12 0.13 -2.04
CA THR A 187 11.77 1.06 -3.12
C THR A 187 10.26 1.24 -3.14
N THR A 188 9.79 2.48 -3.30
CA THR A 188 8.37 2.77 -3.43
C THR A 188 7.73 2.01 -4.60
N GLY A 189 6.47 1.60 -4.43
CA GLY A 189 5.70 0.93 -5.49
C GLY A 189 6.07 -0.53 -5.77
N ARG A 190 6.96 -1.17 -5.00
CA ARG A 190 7.36 -2.58 -5.20
C ARG A 190 6.53 -3.59 -4.41
N LYS A 191 5.46 -3.18 -3.72
CA LYS A 191 4.59 -4.06 -2.92
C LYS A 191 3.11 -3.83 -3.23
N LEU A 192 2.77 -3.49 -4.48
CA LEU A 192 1.41 -3.13 -4.87
C LEU A 192 0.37 -4.23 -4.60
N ALA A 193 0.73 -5.50 -4.80
CA ALA A 193 -0.16 -6.60 -4.46
C ALA A 193 -0.53 -6.62 -2.97
N VAL A 194 0.44 -6.31 -2.08
CA VAL A 194 0.19 -6.19 -0.64
C VAL A 194 -0.66 -4.97 -0.31
N ASP A 195 -0.43 -3.85 -0.99
CA ASP A 195 -1.14 -2.60 -0.76
C ASP A 195 -2.60 -2.64 -1.24
N PHE A 196 -2.90 -3.44 -2.28
CA PHE A 196 -4.23 -3.56 -2.87
C PHE A 196 -4.98 -4.80 -2.33
N TYR A 197 -5.05 -5.89 -3.10
CA TYR A 197 -5.96 -7.01 -2.84
C TYR A 197 -5.26 -8.36 -2.68
N GLY A 198 -3.93 -8.38 -2.50
CA GLY A 198 -3.14 -9.60 -2.50
C GLY A 198 -3.10 -10.24 -3.88
N GLY A 199 -3.24 -11.56 -3.93
CA GLY A 199 -3.32 -12.34 -5.18
C GLY A 199 -4.70 -12.43 -5.81
N ASN A 200 -5.72 -11.74 -5.25
CA ASN A 200 -7.13 -11.97 -5.58
C ASN A 200 -7.66 -11.05 -6.69
N CYS A 201 -6.91 -10.07 -7.11
CA CYS A 201 -7.30 -9.14 -8.17
C CYS A 201 -6.08 -8.76 -8.99
N ARG A 202 -6.32 -8.43 -10.26
CA ARG A 202 -5.31 -7.78 -11.10
C ARG A 202 -4.91 -6.44 -10.50
N ILE A 203 -3.72 -5.98 -10.81
CA ILE A 203 -3.23 -4.64 -10.47
C ILE A 203 -2.68 -3.96 -11.72
N GLY A 204 -2.85 -2.64 -11.81
CA GLY A 204 -2.11 -1.80 -12.74
C GLY A 204 -0.65 -1.69 -12.30
N GLY A 205 0.22 -1.17 -13.14
CA GLY A 205 1.66 -1.08 -12.87
C GLY A 205 2.09 0.13 -12.04
N GLY A 206 1.26 1.16 -11.96
CA GLY A 206 1.60 2.43 -11.33
C GLY A 206 1.44 2.47 -9.82
N SER A 207 2.39 3.07 -9.13
CA SER A 207 2.33 3.26 -7.68
C SER A 207 1.44 4.46 -7.32
N PRO A 208 0.48 4.32 -6.39
CA PRO A 208 -0.30 5.44 -5.87
C PRO A 208 0.47 6.27 -4.83
N TRP A 209 1.54 5.74 -4.25
CA TRP A 209 2.20 6.31 -3.07
C TRP A 209 3.11 7.50 -3.37
N THR A 210 3.55 7.63 -4.59
CA THR A 210 4.58 8.58 -5.03
C THR A 210 4.03 9.71 -5.87
N LYS A 211 2.70 9.81 -5.98
CA LYS A 211 2.03 10.67 -6.95
C LYS A 211 0.90 11.47 -6.33
N ASP A 212 0.71 12.68 -6.83
CA ASP A 212 -0.43 13.51 -6.45
C ASP A 212 -1.74 13.03 -7.09
N ALA A 213 -2.86 13.59 -6.61
CA ALA A 213 -4.20 13.22 -7.03
C ALA A 213 -4.59 13.59 -8.48
N SER A 214 -3.74 14.27 -9.23
CA SER A 214 -3.94 14.48 -10.67
C SER A 214 -3.55 13.24 -11.49
N LYS A 215 -2.87 12.30 -10.87
CA LYS A 215 -2.37 11.07 -11.51
C LYS A 215 -3.40 9.95 -11.42
N ALA A 216 -3.62 9.30 -12.57
CA ALA A 216 -4.53 8.16 -12.68
C ALA A 216 -4.16 7.01 -11.74
N ASP A 217 -2.87 6.78 -11.52
CA ASP A 217 -2.33 5.73 -10.64
C ASP A 217 -2.86 5.81 -9.20
N LEU A 218 -3.15 7.01 -8.70
CA LEU A 218 -3.83 7.17 -7.43
C LEU A 218 -5.35 7.18 -7.63
N THR A 219 -5.87 8.14 -8.36
CA THR A 219 -7.29 8.51 -8.33
C THR A 219 -8.17 7.46 -9.01
N LEU A 220 -7.72 6.81 -10.11
CA LEU A 220 -8.50 5.74 -10.75
C LEU A 220 -8.47 4.42 -9.96
N ASN A 221 -7.42 4.11 -9.22
CA ASN A 221 -7.45 2.98 -8.29
C ASN A 221 -8.50 3.17 -7.18
N LEU A 222 -8.62 4.40 -6.65
CA LEU A 222 -9.66 4.74 -5.67
C LEU A 222 -11.07 4.65 -6.27
N ALA A 223 -11.24 5.14 -7.51
CA ALA A 223 -12.50 5.07 -8.23
C ALA A 223 -12.92 3.63 -8.53
N ALA A 224 -11.97 2.79 -8.98
CA ALA A 224 -12.20 1.38 -9.24
C ALA A 224 -12.65 0.65 -7.96
N ARG A 225 -12.02 0.93 -6.82
CA ARG A 225 -12.44 0.40 -5.51
C ARG A 225 -13.86 0.83 -5.15
N LYS A 226 -14.18 2.11 -5.29
CA LYS A 226 -15.52 2.65 -4.98
C LYS A 226 -16.60 2.02 -5.85
N LEU A 227 -16.34 1.88 -7.14
CA LEU A 227 -17.26 1.20 -8.06
C LEU A 227 -17.45 -0.27 -7.67
N ALA A 228 -16.37 -0.99 -7.39
CA ALA A 228 -16.46 -2.38 -6.95
C ALA A 228 -17.34 -2.52 -5.71
N LYS A 229 -17.17 -1.66 -4.69
CA LYS A 229 -18.02 -1.68 -3.49
C LYS A 229 -19.49 -1.43 -3.80
N ASN A 230 -19.79 -0.42 -4.61
CA ASN A 230 -21.16 -0.08 -4.97
C ASN A 230 -21.86 -1.26 -5.67
N TYR A 231 -21.19 -1.86 -6.66
CA TYR A 231 -21.75 -2.99 -7.41
C TYR A 231 -21.83 -4.27 -6.57
N THR A 232 -20.88 -4.52 -5.69
CA THR A 232 -20.95 -5.63 -4.72
C THR A 232 -22.19 -5.53 -3.83
N LEU A 233 -22.47 -4.33 -3.31
CA LEU A 233 -23.66 -4.11 -2.47
C LEU A 233 -24.98 -4.27 -3.25
N GLN A 234 -25.01 -3.80 -4.50
CA GLN A 234 -26.19 -3.89 -5.34
C GLN A 234 -26.50 -5.33 -5.81
N ASN A 235 -25.46 -6.06 -6.17
CA ASN A 235 -25.60 -7.40 -6.78
C ASN A 235 -25.39 -8.55 -5.79
N GLN A 236 -24.98 -8.26 -4.56
CA GLN A 236 -24.72 -9.25 -3.49
C GLN A 236 -23.73 -10.35 -3.91
N CYS A 237 -22.72 -10.00 -4.67
CA CYS A 237 -21.66 -10.89 -5.14
C CYS A 237 -20.30 -10.19 -5.12
N ASP A 238 -19.24 -10.97 -5.18
CA ASP A 238 -17.90 -10.43 -5.40
C ASP A 238 -17.84 -9.69 -6.74
N THR A 239 -17.25 -8.51 -6.74
CA THR A 239 -17.20 -7.66 -7.94
C THR A 239 -15.77 -7.26 -8.29
N PHE A 240 -15.48 -7.29 -9.58
CA PHE A 240 -14.21 -6.89 -10.17
C PHE A 240 -14.45 -5.77 -11.18
N VAL A 241 -13.64 -4.73 -11.11
CA VAL A 241 -13.73 -3.54 -11.96
C VAL A 241 -12.43 -3.38 -12.73
N SER A 242 -12.53 -3.10 -14.02
CA SER A 242 -11.42 -2.64 -14.87
C SER A 242 -11.77 -1.28 -15.43
N LEU A 243 -10.86 -0.31 -15.30
CA LEU A 243 -10.97 1.04 -15.83
C LEU A 243 -9.79 1.31 -16.75
N ALA A 244 -10.03 1.58 -18.04
CA ALA A 244 -8.97 1.95 -18.98
C ALA A 244 -9.13 3.42 -19.38
N CYS A 245 -8.13 4.25 -19.09
CA CYS A 245 -8.11 5.66 -19.44
C CYS A 245 -7.07 5.98 -20.53
N CYS A 246 -7.30 7.07 -21.22
CA CYS A 246 -6.38 7.62 -22.21
C CYS A 246 -5.98 9.04 -21.84
N ILE A 247 -4.71 9.38 -22.09
CA ILE A 247 -4.18 10.72 -21.83
C ILE A 247 -5.02 11.80 -22.52
N GLY A 248 -5.31 12.88 -21.80
CA GLY A 248 -6.08 14.03 -22.30
C GLY A 248 -7.59 13.82 -22.40
N ARG A 249 -8.10 12.58 -22.20
CA ARG A 249 -9.55 12.30 -22.21
C ARG A 249 -10.11 12.26 -20.79
N GLN A 250 -11.43 12.49 -20.67
CA GLN A 250 -12.15 12.35 -19.40
C GLN A 250 -13.00 11.08 -19.35
N ASP A 251 -13.27 10.48 -20.50
CA ASP A 251 -13.97 9.21 -20.60
C ASP A 251 -13.02 8.04 -20.31
N VAL A 252 -13.59 6.99 -19.72
CA VAL A 252 -12.90 5.79 -19.28
C VAL A 252 -13.69 4.58 -19.76
N ASP A 253 -13.04 3.62 -20.36
CA ASP A 253 -13.65 2.34 -20.66
C ASP A 253 -13.78 1.52 -19.38
N VAL A 254 -15.00 1.13 -19.07
CA VAL A 254 -15.38 0.46 -17.81
C VAL A 254 -15.85 -0.96 -18.12
N ARG A 255 -15.34 -1.93 -17.37
CA ARG A 255 -15.87 -3.28 -17.35
C ARG A 255 -15.99 -3.76 -15.91
N ILE A 256 -17.17 -4.22 -15.53
CA ILE A 256 -17.49 -4.71 -14.19
C ILE A 256 -18.01 -6.14 -14.33
N THR A 257 -17.39 -7.06 -13.59
CA THR A 257 -17.76 -8.49 -13.62
C THR A 257 -17.96 -9.05 -12.21
N ASP A 258 -18.63 -10.18 -12.13
CA ASP A 258 -18.67 -11.02 -10.93
C ASP A 258 -17.47 -11.99 -10.88
N ASN A 259 -17.46 -12.87 -9.89
CA ASN A 259 -16.42 -13.89 -9.69
C ASN A 259 -16.42 -15.04 -10.73
N ALA A 260 -17.44 -15.13 -11.58
CA ALA A 260 -17.53 -16.05 -12.71
C ALA A 260 -17.25 -15.37 -14.05
N ASP A 261 -16.70 -14.15 -14.04
CA ASP A 261 -16.46 -13.29 -15.22
C ASP A 261 -17.73 -12.89 -15.99
N ASN A 262 -18.93 -13.07 -15.42
CA ASN A 262 -20.15 -12.54 -16.03
C ASN A 262 -20.13 -11.01 -15.98
N VAL A 263 -20.43 -10.36 -17.10
CA VAL A 263 -20.47 -8.91 -17.19
C VAL A 263 -21.71 -8.37 -16.47
N ILE A 264 -21.50 -7.54 -15.46
CA ILE A 264 -22.55 -6.82 -14.73
C ILE A 264 -22.83 -5.48 -15.41
N ALA A 265 -21.78 -4.77 -15.80
CA ALA A 265 -21.85 -3.51 -16.52
C ALA A 265 -20.60 -3.29 -17.37
N GLU A 266 -20.76 -2.66 -18.52
CA GLU A 266 -19.64 -2.22 -19.36
C GLU A 266 -20.04 -0.99 -20.19
N GLY A 267 -19.05 -0.26 -20.65
CA GLY A 267 -19.25 0.89 -21.53
C GLY A 267 -18.17 1.95 -21.38
N ASN A 268 -18.35 3.04 -22.09
CA ASN A 268 -17.49 4.21 -21.98
C ASN A 268 -18.19 5.25 -21.09
N TRP A 269 -17.60 5.57 -19.94
CA TRP A 269 -18.19 6.44 -18.94
C TRP A 269 -17.37 7.72 -18.76
N LEU A 270 -18.08 8.84 -18.61
CA LEU A 270 -17.44 10.10 -18.25
C LEU A 270 -17.03 10.04 -16.76
N ILE A 271 -15.73 10.01 -16.50
CA ILE A 271 -15.15 10.02 -15.16
C ILE A 271 -14.15 11.19 -15.08
N ASN A 272 -14.60 12.30 -14.54
CA ASN A 272 -13.80 13.50 -14.47
C ASN A 272 -12.80 13.44 -13.30
N PRO A 273 -11.48 13.54 -13.57
CA PRO A 273 -10.46 13.45 -12.51
C PRO A 273 -10.58 14.58 -11.47
N ALA A 274 -11.00 15.80 -11.87
CA ALA A 274 -11.16 16.91 -10.94
C ALA A 274 -12.35 16.71 -9.99
N GLU A 275 -13.45 16.12 -10.49
CA GLU A 275 -14.62 15.79 -9.66
C GLU A 275 -14.30 14.67 -8.66
N LEU A 276 -13.58 13.64 -9.07
CA LEU A 276 -13.13 12.57 -8.17
C LEU A 276 -12.21 13.10 -7.07
N ARG A 277 -11.26 13.96 -7.44
CA ARG A 277 -10.35 14.60 -6.48
C ARG A 277 -11.12 15.37 -5.41
N LYS A 278 -12.12 16.13 -5.81
CA LYS A 278 -13.01 16.85 -4.88
C LYS A 278 -13.86 15.88 -4.06
N ALA A 279 -14.49 14.90 -4.69
CA ALA A 279 -15.38 13.93 -4.02
C ALA A 279 -14.65 13.09 -2.97
N TYR A 280 -13.39 12.76 -3.21
CA TYR A 280 -12.55 11.98 -2.29
C TYR A 280 -11.72 12.82 -1.33
N HIS A 281 -11.88 14.15 -1.35
CA HIS A 281 -11.13 15.11 -0.52
C HIS A 281 -9.60 15.01 -0.69
N LEU A 282 -9.13 14.67 -1.91
CA LEU A 282 -7.71 14.49 -2.20
C LEU A 282 -6.91 15.80 -2.23
N ASP A 283 -7.55 16.94 -2.08
CA ASP A 283 -6.90 18.25 -1.90
C ASP A 283 -6.59 18.56 -0.41
N THR A 284 -6.86 17.62 0.49
CA THR A 284 -6.61 17.75 1.94
C THR A 284 -5.42 16.88 2.39
N PRO A 285 -4.80 17.14 3.55
CA PRO A 285 -3.59 16.43 3.99
C PRO A 285 -3.89 15.03 4.55
N ILE A 286 -4.45 14.14 3.72
CA ILE A 286 -4.81 12.76 4.08
C ILE A 286 -3.75 11.72 3.69
N TYR A 287 -2.72 12.12 2.94
CA TYR A 287 -1.77 11.19 2.31
C TYR A 287 -0.96 10.37 3.31
N ALA A 288 -0.47 10.97 4.39
CA ALA A 288 0.27 10.24 5.42
C ALA A 288 -0.57 9.13 6.07
N SER A 289 -1.87 9.36 6.29
CA SER A 289 -2.77 8.33 6.81
C SER A 289 -3.11 7.24 5.79
N MET A 290 -3.18 7.59 4.50
CA MET A 290 -3.39 6.61 3.42
C MET A 290 -2.25 5.61 3.29
N CYS A 291 -1.00 6.01 3.61
CA CYS A 291 0.18 5.16 3.49
C CYS A 291 0.28 4.09 4.59
N ARG A 292 -0.66 4.04 5.53
CA ARG A 292 -0.60 3.10 6.66
C ARG A 292 -1.50 1.90 6.42
N TRP A 293 -0.93 0.71 6.47
CA TRP A 293 -1.65 -0.58 6.39
C TRP A 293 -2.42 -0.81 5.09
N GLY A 294 -1.88 -0.33 3.97
CA GLY A 294 -2.45 -0.51 2.62
C GLY A 294 -3.49 0.56 2.27
N LEU A 295 -3.89 0.58 1.00
CA LEU A 295 -4.75 1.62 0.45
C LEU A 295 -6.24 1.39 0.72
N PHE A 296 -6.63 0.13 0.99
CA PHE A 296 -8.02 -0.30 1.11
C PHE A 296 -8.27 -1.14 2.36
N GLY A 297 -9.57 -1.23 2.73
CA GLY A 297 -10.07 -2.12 3.75
C GLY A 297 -10.24 -1.45 5.12
N GLU A 298 -10.22 -2.25 6.16
CA GLU A 298 -10.64 -1.85 7.50
C GLU A 298 -9.88 -0.68 8.12
N TYR A 299 -8.61 -0.47 7.74
CA TYR A 299 -7.79 0.63 8.25
C TYR A 299 -8.00 1.94 7.48
N GLN A 300 -8.85 1.94 6.45
CA GLN A 300 -9.16 3.10 5.61
C GLN A 300 -10.67 3.44 5.59
N GLN A 301 -11.47 2.88 6.51
CA GLN A 301 -12.94 3.03 6.51
C GLN A 301 -13.44 4.47 6.65
N ASP A 302 -12.61 5.39 7.16
CA ASP A 302 -12.91 6.82 7.22
C ASP A 302 -12.77 7.52 5.87
N LYS A 303 -12.20 6.87 4.87
CA LYS A 303 -11.93 7.43 3.55
C LYS A 303 -13.15 7.34 2.62
N LYS A 304 -13.30 8.31 1.74
CA LYS A 304 -14.48 8.44 0.85
C LYS A 304 -14.60 7.35 -0.21
N TRP A 305 -13.54 6.67 -0.54
CA TRP A 305 -13.55 5.54 -1.48
C TRP A 305 -13.85 4.19 -0.82
N GLU A 306 -13.78 4.14 0.50
CA GLU A 306 -14.25 3.03 1.32
C GLU A 306 -15.70 3.28 1.81
#